data_ee1a3c717ba511e90c1a63486b17b8d0
#
_entry.id   ee1a3c717ba511e90c1a63486b17b8d0
#
_cell.length_a   1.000
_cell.length_b   1.000
_cell.length_c   1.000
_cell.angle_alpha   90.00
_cell.angle_beta   90.00
_cell.angle_gamma   90.00
#
_symmetry.space_group_name_H-M   'P 1'
#
loop_
_entity.id
_entity.type
_entity.pdbx_description
1 polymer ?
#
loop_
_entity_poly.entity_id
_entity_poly.type
_entity_poly.pdbx_seq_one_letter_code
_entity_poly.pdbx_strand_id
1 'polypeptide(L)'
;MGRIVCVVAVLCSWFLVVPARAQQQQAPEDPENEKQFGLWLDQGISTGLSANKSLDVEFYERFDEGATNLFEYFVQGGVGFRLRPWFTLTPIYRYQRFPGNTTNAYENRLLLNLTFSRSRGSWRPILRTLIEGRFPDNRPASGRLRFRPGVDYTLPLRMARPPVLVVNNEFFIVPGYNPFANGGSSYTQNRFQVGVRFPIADSFSVRPYYLLQSVNLPAGWDTNEIFGISLAIKVPRKIK
;
A
#
# COMPACT_ATOMS: atom_id res chain seq x y z
N MET A 1 -1.05 -20.64 24.55
CA MET A 1 -2.19 -20.68 23.63
C MET A 1 -3.04 -19.40 23.62
N GLY A 2 -3.17 -18.64 24.71
CA GLY A 2 -4.07 -17.47 24.78
C GLY A 2 -3.69 -16.21 23.99
N ARG A 3 -2.45 -16.01 23.54
CA ARG A 3 -2.01 -14.76 22.87
C ARG A 3 -2.28 -14.69 21.35
N ILE A 4 -2.50 -15.83 20.70
CA ILE A 4 -2.82 -15.87 19.26
C ILE A 4 -4.31 -15.61 19.04
N VAL A 5 -5.15 -16.00 19.98
CA VAL A 5 -6.62 -15.81 19.89
C VAL A 5 -7.00 -14.33 19.92
N CYS A 6 -6.30 -13.47 20.69
CA CYS A 6 -6.58 -12.03 20.72
C CYS A 6 -6.25 -11.30 19.40
N VAL A 7 -5.23 -11.72 18.67
CA VAL A 7 -4.84 -11.06 17.41
C VAL A 7 -5.85 -11.38 16.31
N VAL A 8 -6.38 -12.60 16.26
CA VAL A 8 -7.42 -13.00 15.31
C VAL A 8 -8.76 -12.32 15.63
N ALA A 9 -9.09 -12.16 16.91
CA ALA A 9 -10.31 -11.48 17.32
C ALA A 9 -10.37 -9.99 16.95
N VAL A 10 -9.22 -9.29 16.98
CA VAL A 10 -9.14 -7.88 16.56
C VAL A 10 -9.34 -7.73 15.04
N LEU A 11 -8.89 -8.69 14.23
CA LEU A 11 -9.09 -8.66 12.78
C LEU A 11 -10.53 -9.03 12.38
N CYS A 12 -11.24 -9.86 13.17
CA CYS A 12 -12.61 -10.26 12.88
C CYS A 12 -13.67 -9.22 13.30
N SER A 13 -13.37 -8.32 14.24
CA SER A 13 -14.35 -7.35 14.74
C SER A 13 -14.64 -6.19 13.77
N TRP A 14 -13.86 -6.04 12.69
CA TRP A 14 -14.05 -5.00 11.68
C TRP A 14 -14.96 -5.41 10.51
N PHE A 15 -15.38 -6.68 10.44
CA PHE A 15 -16.29 -7.16 9.40
C PHE A 15 -17.79 -6.90 9.65
N LEU A 16 -18.14 -6.28 10.78
CA LEU A 16 -19.52 -6.01 11.12
C LEU A 16 -19.80 -4.51 11.06
N VAL A 17 -20.73 -4.17 10.16
CA VAL A 17 -21.45 -2.89 9.99
C VAL A 17 -20.87 -1.94 8.94
N VAL A 18 -21.18 -2.25 7.69
CA VAL A 18 -21.52 -1.20 6.73
C VAL A 18 -22.98 -1.44 6.32
N PRO A 19 -23.94 -0.60 6.73
CA PRO A 19 -25.29 -0.71 6.20
C PRO A 19 -25.26 -0.36 4.71
N ALA A 20 -25.71 -1.28 3.87
CA ALA A 20 -25.99 -1.02 2.47
C ALA A 20 -27.10 0.03 2.38
N ARG A 21 -26.74 1.29 2.21
CA ARG A 21 -27.69 2.31 1.78
C ARG A 21 -27.86 2.19 0.28
N ALA A 22 -29.09 1.94 -0.14
CA ALA A 22 -29.52 1.98 -1.52
C ALA A 22 -29.09 3.33 -2.14
N GLN A 23 -28.40 3.27 -3.27
CA GLN A 23 -28.07 4.43 -4.08
C GLN A 23 -29.36 5.10 -4.55
N GLN A 24 -29.64 6.27 -4.02
CA GLN A 24 -30.46 7.26 -4.72
C GLN A 24 -29.57 7.85 -5.82
N GLN A 25 -29.95 7.61 -7.07
CA GLN A 25 -29.40 8.31 -8.24
C GLN A 25 -29.70 9.80 -8.07
N GLN A 26 -28.73 10.57 -7.60
CA GLN A 26 -28.74 12.02 -7.74
C GLN A 26 -28.35 12.38 -9.18
N ALA A 27 -29.13 13.30 -9.75
CA ALA A 27 -28.84 13.92 -11.04
C ALA A 27 -27.42 14.54 -11.03
N PRO A 28 -26.76 14.67 -12.19
CA PRO A 28 -25.43 15.24 -12.25
C PRO A 28 -25.49 16.70 -11.79
N GLU A 29 -25.06 16.96 -10.58
CA GLU A 29 -24.67 18.30 -10.16
C GLU A 29 -23.34 18.61 -10.86
N ASP A 30 -23.26 19.82 -11.39
CA ASP A 30 -22.13 20.42 -12.08
C ASP A 30 -20.83 20.16 -11.26
N PRO A 31 -19.76 19.59 -11.84
CA PRO A 31 -18.56 19.29 -11.08
C PRO A 31 -17.73 20.56 -10.84
N GLU A 32 -18.17 21.44 -10.00
CA GLU A 32 -17.27 22.39 -9.35
C GLU A 32 -16.38 21.59 -8.39
N ASN A 33 -15.34 21.04 -8.94
CA ASN A 33 -13.95 20.87 -8.48
C ASN A 33 -13.73 20.80 -6.95
N GLU A 34 -14.56 20.13 -6.20
CA GLU A 34 -14.25 19.75 -4.82
C GLU A 34 -13.30 18.55 -4.89
N LYS A 35 -12.01 18.83 -4.67
CA LYS A 35 -10.98 17.81 -4.49
C LYS A 35 -11.36 16.95 -3.30
N GLN A 36 -12.01 15.83 -3.58
CA GLN A 36 -12.42 14.91 -2.55
C GLN A 36 -11.19 14.15 -2.05
N PHE A 37 -10.99 14.15 -0.72
CA PHE A 37 -9.91 13.39 -0.13
C PHE A 37 -10.26 11.89 -0.08
N GLY A 38 -9.23 11.04 -0.19
CA GLY A 38 -9.33 9.60 0.01
C GLY A 38 -8.85 9.18 1.38
N LEU A 39 -9.34 8.04 1.87
CA LEU A 39 -8.83 7.37 3.07
C LEU A 39 -8.27 5.98 2.72
N TRP A 40 -7.03 5.70 3.09
CA TRP A 40 -6.40 4.40 2.90
C TRP A 40 -6.06 3.75 4.23
N LEU A 41 -6.47 2.49 4.37
CA LEU A 41 -6.14 1.67 5.52
C LEU A 41 -5.23 0.52 5.07
N ASP A 42 -4.04 0.43 5.66
CA ASP A 42 -3.04 -0.59 5.37
C ASP A 42 -2.80 -1.41 6.64
N GLN A 43 -2.93 -2.72 6.55
CA GLN A 43 -2.71 -3.62 7.67
C GLN A 43 -1.70 -4.69 7.26
N GLY A 44 -0.65 -4.88 8.05
CA GLY A 44 0.41 -5.81 7.72
C GLY A 44 0.77 -6.71 8.91
N ILE A 45 0.99 -7.98 8.62
CA ILE A 45 1.50 -8.96 9.58
C ILE A 45 2.77 -9.56 8.98
N SER A 46 3.85 -9.56 9.75
CA SER A 46 5.11 -10.19 9.34
C SER A 46 5.63 -11.15 10.40
N THR A 47 6.26 -12.24 9.95
CA THR A 47 6.95 -13.18 10.85
C THR A 47 8.24 -13.71 10.22
N GLY A 48 9.24 -13.94 11.04
CA GLY A 48 10.47 -14.60 10.61
C GLY A 48 10.27 -16.11 10.44
N LEU A 49 10.55 -16.64 9.25
CA LEU A 49 10.56 -18.09 9.00
C LEU A 49 11.94 -18.70 9.29
N SER A 50 13.01 -17.96 8.97
CA SER A 50 14.39 -18.33 9.28
C SER A 50 15.24 -17.07 9.52
N ALA A 51 16.55 -17.20 9.66
CA ALA A 51 17.46 -16.07 9.84
C ALA A 51 17.42 -15.08 8.65
N ASN A 52 17.11 -15.58 7.45
CA ASN A 52 17.12 -14.83 6.20
C ASN A 52 15.79 -14.89 5.43
N LYS A 53 14.72 -15.44 6.03
CA LYS A 53 13.39 -15.53 5.39
C LYS A 53 12.32 -14.95 6.29
N SER A 54 11.37 -14.21 5.71
CA SER A 54 10.15 -13.72 6.36
C SER A 54 8.91 -14.14 5.56
N LEU A 55 7.77 -14.21 6.23
CA LEU A 55 6.45 -14.25 5.63
C LEU A 55 5.77 -12.93 5.96
N ASP A 56 5.24 -12.28 4.95
CA ASP A 56 4.54 -11.03 5.06
C ASP A 56 3.15 -11.18 4.44
N VAL A 57 2.11 -10.76 5.16
CA VAL A 57 0.73 -10.72 4.67
C VAL A 57 0.18 -9.33 4.94
N GLU A 58 -0.43 -8.74 3.94
CA GLU A 58 -0.93 -7.37 4.01
C GLU A 58 -2.35 -7.31 3.46
N PHE A 59 -3.19 -6.49 4.08
CA PHE A 59 -4.54 -6.17 3.67
C PHE A 59 -4.67 -4.65 3.52
N TYR A 60 -5.37 -4.22 2.47
CA TYR A 60 -5.52 -2.81 2.12
C TYR A 60 -6.96 -2.51 1.76
N GLU A 61 -7.45 -1.39 2.27
CA GLU A 61 -8.76 -0.82 1.96
C GLU A 61 -8.57 0.62 1.51
N ARG A 62 -9.27 1.02 0.46
CA ARG A 62 -9.17 2.34 -0.13
C ARG A 62 -10.54 2.92 -0.36
N PHE A 63 -10.76 4.05 0.24
CA PHE A 63 -11.99 4.82 0.17
C PHE A 63 -11.72 6.13 -0.56
N ASP A 64 -12.68 6.55 -1.38
CA ASP A 64 -12.77 7.87 -2.01
C ASP A 64 -14.02 8.62 -1.51
N GLU A 65 -14.42 9.69 -2.20
CA GLU A 65 -15.60 10.48 -1.90
C GLU A 65 -15.71 10.88 -0.40
N GLY A 66 -14.62 11.46 0.14
CA GLY A 66 -14.59 11.83 1.56
C GLY A 66 -14.59 10.63 2.52
N ALA A 67 -14.03 9.49 2.11
CA ALA A 67 -13.96 8.23 2.86
C ALA A 67 -15.32 7.49 3.01
N THR A 68 -16.28 7.75 2.14
CA THR A 68 -17.61 7.12 2.20
C THR A 68 -17.77 5.94 1.24
N ASN A 69 -16.99 5.89 0.15
CA ASN A 69 -17.08 4.85 -0.87
C ASN A 69 -15.84 3.96 -0.87
N LEU A 70 -16.01 2.67 -0.57
CA LEU A 70 -14.96 1.65 -0.70
C LEU A 70 -14.81 1.26 -2.18
N PHE A 71 -13.83 1.85 -2.89
CA PHE A 71 -13.64 1.60 -4.32
C PHE A 71 -12.63 0.49 -4.62
N GLU A 72 -11.71 0.19 -3.70
CA GLU A 72 -10.68 -0.83 -3.89
C GLU A 72 -10.32 -1.50 -2.56
N TYR A 73 -10.19 -2.82 -2.56
CA TYR A 73 -9.48 -3.53 -1.50
C TYR A 73 -8.63 -4.66 -2.08
N PHE A 74 -7.55 -5.02 -1.38
CA PHE A 74 -6.75 -6.15 -1.76
C PHE A 74 -6.04 -6.82 -0.58
N VAL A 75 -5.79 -8.11 -0.76
CA VAL A 75 -4.93 -8.89 0.11
C VAL A 75 -3.69 -9.33 -0.68
N GLN A 76 -2.54 -9.26 -0.05
CA GLN A 76 -1.31 -9.78 -0.63
C GLN A 76 -0.49 -10.57 0.37
N GLY A 77 0.26 -11.54 -0.13
CA GLY A 77 1.19 -12.33 0.67
C GLY A 77 2.48 -12.59 -0.08
N GLY A 78 3.59 -12.60 0.64
CA GLY A 78 4.90 -12.84 0.05
C GLY A 78 5.92 -13.41 1.01
N VAL A 79 6.93 -14.07 0.45
CA VAL A 79 8.06 -14.60 1.22
C VAL A 79 9.30 -13.76 0.91
N GLY A 80 9.79 -13.06 1.92
CA GLY A 80 11.00 -12.26 1.83
C GLY A 80 12.26 -13.12 1.99
N PHE A 81 13.19 -13.02 1.05
CA PHE A 81 14.52 -13.63 1.06
C PHE A 81 15.56 -12.54 1.25
N ARG A 82 16.19 -12.44 2.40
CA ARG A 82 17.31 -11.53 2.64
C ARG A 82 18.58 -12.13 2.05
N LEU A 83 18.92 -11.71 0.85
CA LEU A 83 20.11 -12.20 0.11
C LEU A 83 21.39 -11.53 0.58
N ARG A 84 21.29 -10.27 1.06
CA ARG A 84 22.38 -9.50 1.67
C ARG A 84 21.81 -8.65 2.82
N PRO A 85 22.61 -8.15 3.75
CA PRO A 85 22.14 -7.25 4.82
C PRO A 85 21.39 -6.00 4.32
N TRP A 86 21.69 -5.58 3.09
CA TRP A 86 21.12 -4.40 2.43
C TRP A 86 20.15 -4.73 1.30
N PHE A 87 19.95 -6.04 0.95
CA PHE A 87 19.12 -6.45 -0.18
C PHE A 87 18.17 -7.59 0.18
N THR A 88 16.88 -7.38 -0.05
CA THR A 88 15.81 -8.38 0.11
C THR A 88 15.03 -8.50 -1.20
N LEU A 89 14.76 -9.74 -1.61
CA LEU A 89 13.89 -10.11 -2.71
C LEU A 89 12.64 -10.76 -2.16
N THR A 90 11.46 -10.31 -2.60
CA THR A 90 10.17 -10.83 -2.11
C THR A 90 9.22 -11.06 -3.29
N PRO A 91 9.04 -12.31 -3.75
CA PRO A 91 7.90 -12.66 -4.58
C PRO A 91 6.61 -12.50 -3.77
N ILE A 92 5.60 -11.92 -4.41
CA ILE A 92 4.31 -11.57 -3.79
C ILE A 92 3.20 -11.97 -4.75
N TYR A 93 2.13 -12.56 -4.22
CA TYR A 93 0.85 -12.68 -4.88
C TYR A 93 -0.13 -11.70 -4.26
N ARG A 94 -0.94 -11.02 -5.11
CA ARG A 94 -2.01 -10.10 -4.71
C ARG A 94 -3.31 -10.47 -5.41
N TYR A 95 -4.37 -10.53 -4.62
CA TYR A 95 -5.75 -10.55 -5.09
C TYR A 95 -6.41 -9.21 -4.77
N GLN A 96 -7.00 -8.55 -5.75
CA GLN A 96 -7.55 -7.21 -5.67
C GLN A 96 -8.97 -7.18 -6.20
N ARG A 97 -9.87 -6.44 -5.55
CA ARG A 97 -11.26 -6.22 -5.93
C ARG A 97 -11.57 -4.74 -6.03
N PHE A 98 -12.52 -4.41 -6.90
CA PHE A 98 -13.01 -3.07 -7.16
C PHE A 98 -14.54 -3.04 -6.97
N PRO A 99 -15.05 -2.99 -5.73
CA PRO A 99 -16.49 -3.08 -5.46
C PRO A 99 -17.29 -1.88 -5.98
N GLY A 100 -16.67 -0.70 -6.11
CA GLY A 100 -17.28 0.49 -6.69
C GLY A 100 -17.48 0.43 -8.21
N ASN A 101 -16.98 -0.62 -8.87
CA ASN A 101 -17.16 -0.77 -10.31
C ASN A 101 -18.43 -1.57 -10.61
N THR A 102 -19.24 -1.12 -11.56
CA THR A 102 -20.51 -1.77 -11.96
C THR A 102 -20.35 -3.25 -12.32
N THR A 103 -19.15 -3.67 -12.72
CA THR A 103 -18.80 -5.06 -13.05
C THR A 103 -18.27 -5.86 -11.86
N ASN A 104 -18.08 -5.24 -10.67
CA ASN A 104 -17.45 -5.86 -9.50
C ASN A 104 -16.12 -6.56 -9.86
N ALA A 105 -15.31 -5.90 -10.66
CA ALA A 105 -14.10 -6.41 -11.27
C ALA A 105 -13.05 -6.86 -10.25
N TYR A 106 -12.26 -7.86 -10.62
CA TYR A 106 -11.12 -8.31 -9.82
C TYR A 106 -9.83 -8.37 -10.65
N GLU A 107 -8.71 -8.40 -9.98
CA GLU A 107 -7.40 -8.50 -10.62
C GLU A 107 -6.47 -9.35 -9.77
N ASN A 108 -5.83 -10.34 -10.41
CA ASN A 108 -4.73 -11.08 -9.82
C ASN A 108 -3.40 -10.42 -10.23
N ARG A 109 -2.44 -10.36 -9.31
CA ARG A 109 -1.10 -9.81 -9.61
C ARG A 109 -0.01 -10.71 -9.06
N LEU A 110 1.01 -10.92 -9.87
CA LEU A 110 2.29 -11.47 -9.45
C LEU A 110 3.30 -10.32 -9.38
N LEU A 111 3.93 -10.17 -8.23
CA LEU A 111 4.86 -9.08 -8.03
C LEU A 111 6.21 -9.64 -7.57
N LEU A 112 7.29 -9.05 -8.08
CA LEU A 112 8.62 -9.23 -7.54
C LEU A 112 9.08 -7.91 -6.92
N ASN A 113 9.23 -7.90 -5.61
CA ASN A 113 9.69 -6.74 -4.85
C ASN A 113 11.18 -6.87 -4.52
N LEU A 114 11.98 -5.93 -5.01
CA LEU A 114 13.40 -5.78 -4.74
C LEU A 114 13.56 -4.60 -3.78
N THR A 115 14.02 -4.87 -2.57
CA THR A 115 14.24 -3.82 -1.56
C THR A 115 15.71 -3.68 -1.24
N PHE A 116 16.23 -2.49 -1.47
CA PHE A 116 17.58 -2.07 -1.07
C PHE A 116 17.44 -1.10 0.09
N SER A 117 18.11 -1.37 1.19
CA SER A 117 18.12 -0.46 2.35
C SER A 117 19.37 -0.63 3.19
N ARG A 118 19.86 0.48 3.76
CA ARG A 118 21.01 0.46 4.66
C ARG A 118 20.85 1.54 5.71
N SER A 119 20.91 1.16 6.98
CA SER A 119 20.90 2.13 8.08
C SER A 119 22.26 2.78 8.27
N ARG A 120 22.25 4.11 8.51
CA ARG A 120 23.43 4.90 8.86
C ARG A 120 23.03 5.93 9.93
N GLY A 121 23.34 5.64 11.17
CA GLY A 121 22.85 6.41 12.30
C GLY A 121 21.32 6.42 12.33
N SER A 122 20.72 7.60 12.43
CA SER A 122 19.26 7.79 12.43
C SER A 122 18.61 7.69 11.06
N TRP A 123 19.39 7.60 9.98
CA TRP A 123 18.90 7.59 8.61
C TRP A 123 18.87 6.17 8.06
N ARG A 124 17.80 5.83 7.34
CA ARG A 124 17.69 4.59 6.58
C ARG A 124 17.15 4.89 5.19
N PRO A 125 18.00 5.19 4.19
CA PRO A 125 17.58 5.23 2.80
C PRO A 125 17.07 3.87 2.34
N ILE A 126 16.04 3.90 1.51
CA ILE A 126 15.34 2.72 1.00
C ILE A 126 15.05 2.94 -0.48
N LEU A 127 15.32 1.95 -1.31
CA LEU A 127 14.82 1.89 -2.67
C LEU A 127 14.02 0.59 -2.82
N ARG A 128 12.74 0.69 -3.16
CA ARG A 128 11.92 -0.45 -3.55
C ARG A 128 11.65 -0.40 -5.04
N THR A 129 11.89 -1.51 -5.71
CA THR A 129 11.53 -1.70 -7.12
C THR A 129 10.55 -2.86 -7.18
N LEU A 130 9.39 -2.65 -7.79
CA LEU A 130 8.39 -3.69 -8.00
C LEU A 130 8.22 -3.93 -9.50
N ILE A 131 8.31 -5.19 -9.88
CA ILE A 131 7.96 -5.68 -11.21
C ILE A 131 6.64 -6.41 -11.06
N GLU A 132 5.60 -5.97 -11.77
CA GLU A 132 4.25 -6.51 -11.62
C GLU A 132 3.75 -7.09 -12.94
N GLY A 133 3.25 -8.32 -12.89
CA GLY A 133 2.33 -8.88 -13.87
C GLY A 133 0.90 -8.73 -13.36
N ARG A 134 0.02 -8.16 -14.17
CA ARG A 134 -1.36 -7.84 -13.84
C ARG A 134 -2.30 -8.64 -14.73
N PHE A 135 -3.23 -9.34 -14.12
CA PHE A 135 -4.18 -10.26 -14.77
C PHE A 135 -5.61 -9.91 -14.33
N PRO A 136 -6.19 -8.84 -14.92
CA PRO A 136 -7.59 -8.48 -14.67
C PRO A 136 -8.56 -9.45 -15.37
N ASP A 137 -9.77 -9.56 -14.84
CA ASP A 137 -10.81 -10.42 -15.39
C ASP A 137 -11.43 -9.93 -16.69
N ASN A 138 -11.39 -8.61 -16.94
CA ASN A 138 -12.17 -7.94 -17.99
C ASN A 138 -11.33 -7.23 -19.05
N ARG A 139 -10.00 -7.40 -19.04
CA ARG A 139 -9.08 -6.79 -20.01
C ARG A 139 -7.79 -7.62 -20.14
N PRO A 140 -6.98 -7.40 -21.20
CA PRO A 140 -5.73 -8.12 -21.41
C PRO A 140 -4.74 -7.94 -20.26
N ALA A 141 -3.91 -8.97 -20.03
CA ALA A 141 -2.80 -8.91 -19.09
C ALA A 141 -1.82 -7.80 -19.45
N SER A 142 -1.22 -7.20 -18.44
CA SER A 142 -0.26 -6.09 -18.62
C SER A 142 0.89 -6.17 -17.61
N GLY A 143 2.00 -5.49 -17.94
CA GLY A 143 3.15 -5.31 -17.03
C GLY A 143 3.17 -3.92 -16.43
N ARG A 144 3.78 -3.78 -15.25
CA ARG A 144 4.05 -2.48 -14.62
C ARG A 144 5.35 -2.52 -13.84
N LEU A 145 6.13 -1.45 -13.93
CA LEU A 145 7.29 -1.20 -13.09
C LEU A 145 6.97 -0.09 -12.08
N ARG A 146 7.47 -0.24 -10.87
CA ARG A 146 7.34 0.79 -9.84
C ARG A 146 8.69 1.01 -9.17
N PHE A 147 9.08 2.26 -9.01
CA PHE A 147 10.29 2.67 -8.28
C PHE A 147 9.86 3.53 -7.11
N ARG A 148 10.24 3.15 -5.90
CA ARG A 148 9.91 3.86 -4.69
C ARG A 148 11.15 4.16 -3.86
N PRO A 149 11.92 5.23 -4.21
CA PRO A 149 12.92 5.79 -3.32
C PRO A 149 12.25 6.40 -2.09
N GLY A 150 12.92 6.28 -0.96
CA GLY A 150 12.43 6.85 0.29
C GLY A 150 13.50 6.86 1.36
N VAL A 151 13.14 7.44 2.48
CA VAL A 151 14.00 7.52 3.65
C VAL A 151 13.16 7.41 4.93
N ASP A 152 13.64 6.61 5.87
CA ASP A 152 13.19 6.61 7.25
C ASP A 152 14.21 7.41 8.08
N TYR A 153 13.73 8.35 8.89
CA TYR A 153 14.55 9.11 9.82
C TYR A 153 14.03 8.94 11.25
N THR A 154 14.82 8.28 12.09
CA THR A 154 14.49 8.14 13.52
C THR A 154 14.65 9.48 14.21
N LEU A 155 13.57 10.03 14.78
CA LEU A 155 13.57 11.31 15.44
C LEU A 155 14.44 11.25 16.72
N PRO A 156 15.29 12.26 16.99
CA PRO A 156 16.21 12.26 18.13
C PRO A 156 15.50 12.61 19.45
N LEU A 157 14.39 11.93 19.72
CA LEU A 157 13.61 12.13 20.94
C LEU A 157 14.07 11.14 22.01
N ARG A 158 14.13 11.61 23.28
CA ARG A 158 14.50 10.78 24.44
C ARG A 158 13.34 9.88 24.88
N MET A 159 13.00 8.92 24.02
CA MET A 159 11.93 7.93 24.24
C MET A 159 12.47 6.53 24.07
N ALA A 160 11.91 5.57 24.80
CA ALA A 160 12.28 4.16 24.66
C ALA A 160 12.06 3.62 23.23
N ARG A 161 11.06 4.15 22.53
CA ARG A 161 10.73 3.85 21.12
C ARG A 161 10.49 5.16 20.37
N PRO A 162 11.56 5.81 19.88
CA PRO A 162 11.41 7.08 19.18
C PRO A 162 10.62 6.91 17.88
N PRO A 163 9.75 7.86 17.55
CA PRO A 163 9.03 7.88 16.29
C PRO A 163 9.99 7.99 15.10
N VAL A 164 9.53 7.53 13.95
CA VAL A 164 10.29 7.53 12.71
C VAL A 164 9.53 8.32 11.64
N LEU A 165 10.11 9.42 11.17
CA LEU A 165 9.62 10.11 9.97
C LEU A 165 9.89 9.24 8.75
N VAL A 166 8.87 9.02 7.93
CA VAL A 166 8.90 8.21 6.71
C VAL A 166 8.53 9.09 5.54
N VAL A 167 9.42 9.24 4.59
CA VAL A 167 9.17 9.99 3.34
C VAL A 167 9.52 9.09 2.17
N ASN A 168 8.65 9.02 1.19
CA ASN A 168 8.94 8.31 -0.05
C ASN A 168 8.17 8.91 -1.24
N ASN A 169 8.68 8.63 -2.44
CA ASN A 169 8.01 8.94 -3.68
C ASN A 169 7.97 7.68 -4.55
N GLU A 170 6.85 7.37 -5.16
CA GLU A 170 6.67 6.19 -5.97
C GLU A 170 6.28 6.55 -7.40
N PHE A 171 7.06 6.06 -8.35
CA PHE A 171 6.90 6.26 -9.78
C PHE A 171 6.35 5.00 -10.41
N PHE A 172 5.31 5.13 -11.25
CA PHE A 172 4.67 4.03 -11.94
C PHE A 172 4.90 4.13 -13.44
N ILE A 173 5.45 3.07 -14.02
CA ILE A 173 5.76 2.97 -15.44
C ILE A 173 5.07 1.74 -16.00
N VAL A 174 4.30 1.90 -17.08
CA VAL A 174 3.64 0.81 -17.80
C VAL A 174 4.30 0.69 -19.18
N PRO A 175 5.26 -0.21 -19.38
CA PRO A 175 5.96 -0.36 -20.65
C PRO A 175 4.98 -0.77 -21.76
N GLY A 176 5.08 -0.12 -22.92
CA GLY A 176 4.24 -0.43 -24.09
C GLY A 176 2.77 -0.03 -23.96
N TYR A 177 2.35 0.56 -22.85
CA TYR A 177 1.02 1.10 -22.69
C TYR A 177 1.02 2.56 -23.08
N ASN A 178 0.41 2.84 -24.22
CA ASN A 178 0.04 4.18 -24.61
C ASN A 178 -1.50 4.28 -24.52
N PRO A 179 -2.07 4.75 -23.41
CA PRO A 179 -3.52 4.94 -23.30
C PRO A 179 -4.03 5.99 -24.29
N PHE A 180 -3.12 6.73 -24.90
CA PHE A 180 -3.38 7.83 -25.80
C PHE A 180 -2.60 7.60 -27.09
N ALA A 181 -3.30 7.26 -28.17
CA ALA A 181 -2.73 7.00 -29.48
C ALA A 181 -1.83 8.14 -30.05
N ASN A 182 -1.68 9.23 -29.34
CA ASN A 182 -0.98 10.46 -29.73
C ASN A 182 0.27 10.77 -28.88
N GLY A 183 1.03 9.77 -28.44
CA GLY A 183 2.34 9.99 -27.79
C GLY A 183 2.32 10.05 -26.28
N GLY A 184 1.37 9.39 -25.62
CA GLY A 184 1.29 9.31 -24.17
C GLY A 184 2.52 8.65 -23.53
N SER A 185 2.94 9.16 -22.40
CA SER A 185 4.07 8.68 -21.63
C SER A 185 3.78 7.32 -20.99
N SER A 186 4.76 6.41 -21.00
CA SER A 186 4.72 5.20 -20.18
C SER A 186 4.69 5.49 -18.67
N TYR A 187 5.00 6.72 -18.26
CA TYR A 187 4.89 7.21 -16.89
C TYR A 187 3.43 7.58 -16.59
N THR A 188 2.76 6.75 -15.79
CA THR A 188 1.30 6.83 -15.64
C THR A 188 0.86 7.40 -14.31
N GLN A 189 1.71 7.37 -13.28
CA GLN A 189 1.31 7.78 -11.94
C GLN A 189 2.52 8.12 -11.07
N ASN A 190 2.32 9.07 -10.16
CA ASN A 190 3.23 9.41 -9.07
C ASN A 190 2.50 9.34 -7.73
N ARG A 191 3.20 8.94 -6.67
CA ARG A 191 2.71 8.98 -5.29
C ARG A 191 3.80 9.52 -4.38
N PHE A 192 3.62 10.72 -3.88
CA PHE A 192 4.46 11.28 -2.82
C PHE A 192 3.80 11.02 -1.46
N GLN A 193 4.53 10.45 -0.51
CA GLN A 193 4.01 10.09 0.80
C GLN A 193 4.93 10.62 1.90
N VAL A 194 4.32 11.21 2.93
CA VAL A 194 4.98 11.58 4.18
C VAL A 194 4.15 11.07 5.36
N GLY A 195 4.79 10.50 6.37
CA GLY A 195 4.11 9.99 7.56
C GLY A 195 5.04 9.82 8.74
N VAL A 196 4.47 9.57 9.90
CA VAL A 196 5.25 9.29 11.11
C VAL A 196 4.84 7.92 11.64
N ARG A 197 5.82 7.02 11.74
CA ARG A 197 5.63 5.70 12.34
C ARG A 197 5.92 5.77 13.82
N PHE A 198 4.93 5.40 14.62
CA PHE A 198 5.00 5.27 16.07
C PHE A 198 5.15 3.79 16.44
N PRO A 199 6.31 3.34 16.94
CA PRO A 199 6.47 2.00 17.50
C PRO A 199 5.79 1.94 18.88
N ILE A 200 4.57 1.42 18.93
CA ILE A 200 3.79 1.33 20.18
C ILE A 200 4.33 0.20 21.08
N ALA A 201 4.69 -0.92 20.45
CA ALA A 201 5.31 -2.06 21.09
C ALA A 201 6.41 -2.64 20.19
N ASP A 202 7.19 -3.59 20.67
CA ASP A 202 8.22 -4.28 19.86
C ASP A 202 7.61 -5.05 18.68
N SER A 203 6.34 -5.43 18.85
CA SER A 203 5.57 -6.19 17.86
C SER A 203 4.51 -5.37 17.14
N PHE A 204 4.32 -4.09 17.46
CA PHE A 204 3.23 -3.31 16.90
C PHE A 204 3.62 -1.86 16.64
N SER A 205 3.30 -1.35 15.46
CA SER A 205 3.46 0.06 15.12
C SER A 205 2.28 0.59 14.32
N VAL A 206 2.02 1.90 14.48
CA VAL A 206 1.01 2.66 13.76
C VAL A 206 1.70 3.76 12.97
N ARG A 207 1.28 4.01 11.75
CA ARG A 207 1.81 5.07 10.91
C ARG A 207 0.67 5.83 10.22
N PRO A 208 0.17 6.93 10.78
CA PRO A 208 -0.56 7.91 10.01
C PRO A 208 0.34 8.51 8.92
N TYR A 209 -0.23 8.78 7.75
CA TYR A 209 0.49 9.39 6.64
C TYR A 209 -0.44 10.22 5.76
N TYR A 210 0.17 11.14 5.05
CA TYR A 210 -0.44 11.90 3.97
C TYR A 210 0.21 11.51 2.65
N LEU A 211 -0.59 11.39 1.59
CA LEU A 211 -0.14 10.96 0.28
C LEU A 211 -0.80 11.83 -0.79
N LEU A 212 0.02 12.37 -1.68
CA LEU A 212 -0.41 12.99 -2.92
C LEU A 212 -0.29 11.97 -4.04
N GLN A 213 -1.40 11.64 -4.69
CA GLN A 213 -1.43 10.75 -5.86
C GLN A 213 -1.73 11.55 -7.10
N SER A 214 -0.77 11.64 -8.00
CA SER A 214 -0.96 12.24 -9.32
C SER A 214 -1.07 11.14 -10.37
N VAL A 215 -2.10 11.20 -11.20
CA VAL A 215 -2.37 10.25 -12.30
C VAL A 215 -2.32 11.00 -13.62
N ASN A 216 -1.60 10.45 -14.59
CA ASN A 216 -1.51 11.01 -15.93
C ASN A 216 -2.74 10.58 -16.74
N LEU A 217 -3.63 11.51 -16.99
CA LEU A 217 -4.86 11.36 -17.78
C LEU A 217 -4.72 12.05 -19.16
N PRO A 218 -5.63 11.78 -20.11
CA PRO A 218 -5.62 12.48 -21.43
C PRO A 218 -5.65 14.01 -21.32
N ALA A 219 -6.37 14.52 -20.32
CA ALA A 219 -6.50 15.96 -20.07
C ALA A 219 -5.33 16.57 -19.29
N GLY A 220 -4.35 15.75 -18.85
CA GLY A 220 -3.20 16.16 -18.04
C GLY A 220 -3.11 15.40 -16.73
N TRP A 221 -2.32 15.94 -15.79
CA TRP A 221 -2.14 15.35 -14.46
C TRP A 221 -3.28 15.73 -13.53
N ASP A 222 -3.96 14.71 -12.99
CA ASP A 222 -4.93 14.87 -11.92
C ASP A 222 -4.29 14.44 -10.59
N THR A 223 -4.50 15.23 -9.51
CA THR A 223 -3.86 15.00 -8.21
C THR A 223 -4.90 14.91 -7.11
N ASN A 224 -4.89 13.79 -6.41
CA ASN A 224 -5.76 13.49 -5.29
C ASN A 224 -4.98 13.49 -3.97
N GLU A 225 -5.61 14.01 -2.92
CA GLU A 225 -5.12 14.03 -1.56
C GLU A 225 -5.65 12.82 -0.79
N ILE A 226 -4.77 12.11 -0.10
CA ILE A 226 -5.11 10.86 0.58
C ILE A 226 -4.54 10.90 1.99
N PHE A 227 -5.38 10.68 2.98
CA PHE A 227 -4.97 10.37 4.33
C PHE A 227 -4.91 8.85 4.50
N GLY A 228 -3.92 8.36 5.23
CA GLY A 228 -3.81 6.93 5.43
C GLY A 228 -3.33 6.56 6.82
N ILE A 229 -3.71 5.36 7.22
CA ILE A 229 -3.24 4.74 8.46
C ILE A 229 -2.69 3.36 8.13
N SER A 230 -1.43 3.13 8.49
CA SER A 230 -0.79 1.83 8.34
C SER A 230 -0.56 1.19 9.71
N LEU A 231 -1.07 -0.01 9.90
CA LEU A 231 -0.88 -0.84 11.07
C LEU A 231 0.10 -1.97 10.73
N ALA A 232 1.14 -2.16 11.51
CA ALA A 232 2.10 -3.24 11.29
C ALA A 232 2.30 -4.07 12.55
N ILE A 233 2.09 -5.38 12.40
CA ILE A 233 2.27 -6.38 13.45
C ILE A 233 3.44 -7.28 13.09
N LYS A 234 4.40 -7.40 13.98
CA LYS A 234 5.53 -8.32 13.86
C LYS A 234 5.37 -9.47 14.85
N VAL A 235 5.09 -10.65 14.33
CA VAL A 235 4.99 -11.86 15.15
C VAL A 235 6.40 -12.38 15.45
N PRO A 236 6.79 -12.48 16.73
CA PRO A 236 8.11 -13.02 17.09
C PRO A 236 8.24 -14.47 16.61
N ARG A 237 9.40 -14.79 16.05
CA ARG A 237 9.73 -16.19 15.75
C ARG A 237 9.85 -16.98 17.03
N LYS A 238 9.13 -18.10 17.17
CA LYS A 238 9.43 -19.10 18.21
C LYS A 238 10.71 -19.83 17.79
N ILE A 239 11.81 -19.56 18.49
CA ILE A 239 13.01 -20.39 18.40
C ILE A 239 12.68 -21.70 19.15
N LYS A 240 12.62 -22.81 18.44
CA LYS A 240 12.62 -24.14 19.04
C LYS A 240 14.07 -24.56 19.25
#